data_b3c32f197c4ff2bbe44f6d5c682174e1
#
_entry.id   b3c32f197c4ff2bbe44f6d5c682174e1
#
_cell.length_a   1.000
_cell.length_b   1.000
_cell.length_c   1.000
_cell.angle_alpha   90.00
_cell.angle_beta   90.00
_cell.angle_gamma   90.00
#
_symmetry.space_group_name_H-M   'P 1'
#
loop_
_entity.id
_entity.type
_entity.pdbx_description
1 polymer ?
#
loop_
_entity_poly.entity_id
_entity_poly.type
_entity_poly.pdbx_seq_one_letter_code
_entity_poly.pdbx_strand_id
1 'polypeptide(L)'
;MRMSAWPRTLTKSWRWHASRIFACASSVRPAAQAIRASKSYMEPKHSELHSSVDRIGRVIDQHLNVFHIETALNNRMFDGPLAFLGKREEDFTDFDRAALAGLRWTLQRTPRALRQNVFHKVPAAYGLIACAAGRTELTHEKILQACRRQLFVKVRGQADILIAGIPYISPYNVNSILNPLLVQVMACGYFFNMNRGVPLVKKGGTLIVTHPCMDEFDPVQHPSYIEFFHRLLPETRDAMTLHMKYEREFAQNPSYVHLYRKGNAYHGAHPFYMWYWGENGRQHLGQIIAVGTENTHVPELMGWERADTLAEAIDMARGRQGRSAGITLMHHPPMVMTEVALAGGDGLRQLPEHGGASAAKPGIAAKEQP
;
A
#
# COMPACT_ATOMS: atom_id res chain seq x y z
N MET A 1 -6.46 -9.48 28.36
CA MET A 1 -7.08 -8.26 28.90
C MET A 1 -8.42 -8.07 28.21
N ARG A 2 -9.53 -8.24 28.89
CA ARG A 2 -10.86 -8.11 28.29
C ARG A 2 -11.19 -6.63 28.09
N MET A 3 -11.33 -6.19 26.83
CA MET A 3 -11.89 -4.87 26.49
C MET A 3 -13.41 -4.89 26.73
N SER A 4 -13.84 -4.76 27.98
CA SER A 4 -15.24 -4.55 28.34
C SER A 4 -15.41 -3.13 28.87
N ALA A 5 -16.24 -2.38 28.17
CA ALA A 5 -16.84 -1.08 28.54
C ALA A 5 -16.36 0.15 27.77
N TRP A 6 -16.64 0.17 26.45
CA TRP A 6 -16.81 1.45 25.77
C TRP A 6 -18.30 1.84 25.82
N PRO A 7 -18.65 3.10 26.13
CA PRO A 7 -20.04 3.53 26.15
C PRO A 7 -20.73 3.29 24.82
N ARG A 8 -21.94 2.72 24.83
CA ARG A 8 -22.74 2.38 23.63
C ARG A 8 -23.00 3.59 22.70
N THR A 9 -22.88 4.79 23.19
CA THR A 9 -23.01 6.05 22.45
C THR A 9 -21.82 6.32 21.51
N LEU A 10 -20.59 5.98 21.90
CA LEU A 10 -19.40 6.12 21.04
C LEU A 10 -19.42 5.15 19.85
N THR A 11 -19.98 3.93 20.03
CA THR A 11 -20.04 2.95 18.96
C THR A 11 -21.01 3.31 17.82
N LYS A 12 -22.09 4.07 18.10
CA LYS A 12 -23.01 4.56 17.06
C LYS A 12 -22.42 5.71 16.26
N SER A 13 -21.74 6.63 16.92
CA SER A 13 -21.04 7.75 16.30
C SER A 13 -19.85 7.27 15.43
N TRP A 14 -19.09 6.29 15.89
CA TRP A 14 -17.96 5.71 15.16
C TRP A 14 -18.37 5.05 13.83
N ARG A 15 -19.49 4.32 13.82
CA ARG A 15 -20.01 3.66 12.63
C ARG A 15 -20.45 4.64 11.54
N TRP A 16 -20.99 5.77 11.95
CA TRP A 16 -21.48 6.78 11.00
C TRP A 16 -20.35 7.66 10.47
N HIS A 17 -19.32 7.89 11.26
CA HIS A 17 -18.15 8.68 10.85
C HIS A 17 -17.13 7.85 10.06
N ALA A 18 -16.91 6.59 10.41
CA ALA A 18 -15.96 5.74 9.68
C ALA A 18 -16.40 5.55 8.23
N SER A 19 -17.68 5.23 7.96
CA SER A 19 -18.18 5.11 6.59
C SER A 19 -18.08 6.43 5.80
N ARG A 20 -18.36 7.56 6.42
CA ARG A 20 -18.21 8.87 5.78
C ARG A 20 -16.75 9.30 5.63
N ILE A 21 -15.88 8.95 6.54
CA ILE A 21 -14.45 9.27 6.47
C ILE A 21 -13.80 8.54 5.30
N PHE A 22 -14.06 7.25 5.15
CA PHE A 22 -13.52 6.48 4.03
C PHE A 22 -14.22 6.83 2.71
N ALA A 23 -15.53 7.02 2.70
CA ALA A 23 -16.25 7.53 1.54
C ALA A 23 -15.79 8.94 1.15
N CYS A 24 -15.50 9.85 2.10
CA CYS A 24 -14.93 11.17 1.81
C CYS A 24 -13.45 11.15 1.45
N ALA A 25 -12.67 10.23 1.96
CA ALA A 25 -11.25 10.08 1.56
C ALA A 25 -11.11 9.55 0.13
N SER A 26 -12.07 8.76 -0.33
CA SER A 26 -12.18 8.23 -1.68
C SER A 26 -13.14 9.00 -2.58
N SER A 27 -13.96 9.94 -2.02
CA SER A 27 -15.10 10.48 -2.71
C SER A 27 -14.74 11.38 -3.89
N VAL A 28 -15.24 11.03 -4.89
CA VAL A 28 -16.17 11.63 -5.83
C VAL A 28 -16.57 13.08 -5.45
N ARG A 29 -15.59 13.95 -5.30
CA ARG A 29 -15.80 15.36 -5.61
C ARG A 29 -15.32 15.60 -7.02
N PRO A 30 -15.97 16.53 -7.79
CA PRO A 30 -15.62 16.78 -9.18
C PRO A 30 -14.11 16.88 -9.38
N ALA A 31 -13.62 16.24 -10.39
CA ALA A 31 -12.19 16.02 -10.69
C ALA A 31 -11.30 17.27 -10.55
N ALA A 32 -11.83 18.46 -10.73
CA ALA A 32 -11.09 19.72 -10.62
C ALA A 32 -10.67 20.10 -9.18
N GLN A 33 -11.41 19.66 -8.16
CA GLN A 33 -11.02 19.88 -6.74
C GLN A 33 -10.19 18.73 -6.17
N ALA A 34 -10.38 17.51 -6.70
CA ALA A 34 -9.63 16.33 -6.29
C ALA A 34 -8.14 16.39 -6.69
N ILE A 35 -7.82 17.13 -7.75
CA ILE A 35 -6.45 17.28 -8.25
C ILE A 35 -5.62 18.23 -7.38
N ARG A 36 -6.23 19.18 -6.68
CA ARG A 36 -5.53 20.13 -5.80
C ARG A 36 -5.30 19.61 -4.39
N ALA A 37 -6.10 18.64 -3.94
CA ALA A 37 -5.89 18.00 -2.66
C ALA A 37 -5.17 16.67 -2.92
N SER A 38 -3.88 16.64 -2.66
CA SER A 38 -3.14 15.39 -2.69
C SER A 38 -3.82 14.40 -1.73
N LYS A 39 -4.27 13.27 -2.27
CA LYS A 39 -4.77 12.15 -1.47
C LYS A 39 -3.64 11.23 -1.02
N SER A 40 -2.42 11.67 -1.19
CA SER A 40 -1.24 10.98 -0.69
C SER A 40 -1.31 10.82 0.83
N TYR A 41 -0.93 9.64 1.31
CA TYR A 41 -0.77 9.38 2.75
C TYR A 41 0.29 10.28 3.40
N MET A 42 1.17 10.88 2.59
CA MET A 42 2.27 11.69 3.05
C MET A 42 1.91 13.16 3.25
N GLU A 43 0.68 13.54 2.93
CA GLU A 43 0.17 14.91 3.10
C GLU A 43 -1.07 14.94 4.01
N PRO A 44 -0.89 14.85 5.33
CA PRO A 44 -1.98 14.77 6.30
C PRO A 44 -2.98 15.92 6.22
N LYS A 45 -2.52 17.12 5.87
CA LYS A 45 -3.34 18.34 5.77
C LYS A 45 -4.50 18.24 4.77
N HIS A 46 -4.39 17.33 3.81
CA HIS A 46 -5.38 17.13 2.76
C HIS A 46 -6.13 15.79 2.88
N SER A 47 -5.91 15.06 3.98
CA SER A 47 -6.55 13.77 4.25
C SER A 47 -7.71 13.91 5.24
N GLU A 48 -8.92 13.63 4.79
CA GLU A 48 -10.12 13.58 5.63
C GLU A 48 -10.00 12.49 6.72
N LEU A 49 -9.39 11.35 6.38
CA LEU A 49 -9.12 10.29 7.35
C LEU A 49 -8.22 10.79 8.47
N HIS A 50 -7.10 11.44 8.12
CA HIS A 50 -6.17 11.98 9.09
C HIS A 50 -6.85 13.02 10.01
N SER A 51 -7.58 13.96 9.44
CA SER A 51 -8.31 14.99 10.20
C SER A 51 -9.32 14.42 11.18
N SER A 52 -9.96 13.32 10.83
CA SER A 52 -10.98 12.68 11.66
C SER A 52 -10.38 11.85 12.77
N VAL A 53 -9.32 11.10 12.48
CA VAL A 53 -8.57 10.33 13.49
C VAL A 53 -7.90 11.28 14.49
N ASP A 54 -7.33 12.39 14.01
CA ASP A 54 -6.72 13.43 14.84
C ASP A 54 -7.72 14.05 15.84
N ARG A 55 -8.95 14.33 15.38
CA ARG A 55 -10.02 14.79 16.29
C ARG A 55 -10.33 13.80 17.41
N ILE A 56 -10.36 12.51 17.10
CA ILE A 56 -10.58 11.46 18.10
C ILE A 56 -9.39 11.38 19.05
N GLY A 57 -8.18 11.40 18.52
CA GLY A 57 -6.94 11.40 19.31
C GLY A 57 -6.88 12.56 20.30
N ARG A 58 -7.26 13.76 19.87
CA ARG A 58 -7.34 14.95 20.77
C ARG A 58 -8.34 14.79 21.91
N VAL A 59 -9.49 14.18 21.65
CA VAL A 59 -10.46 13.88 22.72
C VAL A 59 -9.87 12.91 23.73
N ILE A 60 -9.14 11.90 23.27
CA ILE A 60 -8.46 10.94 24.17
C ILE A 60 -7.39 11.66 24.99
N ASP A 61 -6.54 12.46 24.37
CA ASP A 61 -5.45 13.20 25.01
C ASP A 61 -5.97 14.22 26.07
N GLN A 62 -7.17 14.78 25.85
CA GLN A 62 -7.80 15.72 26.80
C GLN A 62 -8.37 15.03 28.05
N HIS A 63 -8.73 13.74 27.94
CA HIS A 63 -9.41 13.01 29.03
C HIS A 63 -8.54 11.96 29.70
N LEU A 64 -7.41 11.61 29.10
CA LEU A 64 -6.49 10.62 29.63
C LEU A 64 -5.08 11.20 29.73
N ASN A 65 -4.33 10.77 30.73
CA ASN A 65 -2.90 11.06 30.80
C ASN A 65 -2.16 10.05 29.92
N VAL A 66 -1.88 10.43 28.66
CA VAL A 66 -1.25 9.57 27.67
C VAL A 66 0.25 9.83 27.64
N PHE A 67 1.04 8.78 27.86
CA PHE A 67 2.47 8.75 27.57
C PHE A 67 2.71 7.87 26.37
N HIS A 68 3.21 8.45 25.29
CA HIS A 68 3.37 7.80 24.00
C HIS A 68 4.81 7.31 23.82
N ILE A 69 4.98 6.07 23.37
CA ILE A 69 6.26 5.51 22.91
C ILE A 69 6.06 5.05 21.49
N GLU A 70 6.87 5.56 20.59
CA GLU A 70 6.81 5.22 19.18
C GLU A 70 8.18 4.85 18.64
N THR A 71 8.22 3.90 17.70
CA THR A 71 9.44 3.39 17.11
C THR A 71 9.38 3.41 15.60
N ALA A 72 10.52 3.59 14.93
CA ALA A 72 10.67 3.32 13.50
C ALA A 72 11.60 2.12 13.30
N LEU A 73 11.19 1.24 12.42
CA LEU A 73 11.99 0.09 11.99
C LEU A 73 12.68 0.40 10.67
N ASN A 74 13.78 -0.29 10.38
CA ASN A 74 14.38 -0.25 9.05
C ASN A 74 13.46 -0.94 8.02
N ASN A 75 13.77 -0.76 6.73
CA ASN A 75 13.06 -1.39 5.61
C ASN A 75 13.80 -2.62 5.05
N ARG A 76 14.66 -3.28 5.83
CA ARG A 76 15.37 -4.48 5.40
C ARG A 76 14.41 -5.66 5.37
N MET A 77 14.07 -6.10 4.17
CA MET A 77 13.12 -7.20 3.94
C MET A 77 13.79 -8.58 3.92
N PHE A 78 15.08 -8.63 3.61
CA PHE A 78 15.83 -9.87 3.43
C PHE A 78 17.07 -9.92 4.28
N ASP A 79 17.37 -11.10 4.82
CA ASP A 79 18.55 -11.38 5.62
C ASP A 79 19.20 -12.71 5.25
N GLY A 80 20.40 -12.97 5.80
CA GLY A 80 21.14 -14.20 5.57
C GLY A 80 21.39 -14.47 4.08
N PRO A 81 21.15 -15.72 3.62
CA PRO A 81 21.40 -16.10 2.22
C PRO A 81 20.59 -15.31 1.19
N LEU A 82 19.50 -14.67 1.61
CA LEU A 82 18.62 -13.88 0.74
C LEU A 82 18.91 -12.38 0.80
N ALA A 83 19.89 -11.94 1.58
CA ALA A 83 20.22 -10.52 1.74
C ALA A 83 20.55 -9.81 0.42
N PHE A 84 21.08 -10.55 -0.58
CA PHE A 84 21.39 -10.02 -1.91
C PHE A 84 20.12 -9.51 -2.65
N LEU A 85 18.93 -10.07 -2.36
CA LEU A 85 17.67 -9.60 -2.96
C LEU A 85 17.32 -8.17 -2.56
N GLY A 86 17.92 -7.63 -1.52
CA GLY A 86 17.80 -6.23 -1.14
C GLY A 86 18.75 -5.27 -1.86
N LYS A 87 19.68 -5.78 -2.69
CA LYS A 87 20.57 -4.96 -3.50
C LYS A 87 19.84 -4.48 -4.76
N ARG A 88 20.35 -3.43 -5.39
CA ARG A 88 19.94 -3.05 -6.74
C ARG A 88 20.51 -4.09 -7.73
N GLU A 89 19.80 -4.41 -8.79
CA GLU A 89 20.28 -5.41 -9.77
C GLU A 89 21.60 -5.03 -10.45
N GLU A 90 21.85 -3.73 -10.60
CA GLU A 90 23.12 -3.22 -11.11
C GLU A 90 24.31 -3.50 -10.17
N ASP A 91 24.04 -3.64 -8.86
CA ASP A 91 25.02 -3.95 -7.83
C ASP A 91 25.19 -5.48 -7.60
N PHE A 92 24.50 -6.32 -8.38
CA PHE A 92 24.63 -7.76 -8.28
C PHE A 92 25.99 -8.23 -8.80
N THR A 93 26.67 -8.98 -7.95
CA THR A 93 27.85 -9.74 -8.36
C THR A 93 27.46 -10.96 -9.21
N ASP A 94 28.42 -11.59 -9.88
CA ASP A 94 28.14 -12.83 -10.64
C ASP A 94 27.61 -13.94 -9.72
N PHE A 95 28.06 -13.97 -8.45
CA PHE A 95 27.53 -14.87 -7.44
C PHE A 95 26.05 -14.56 -7.13
N ASP A 96 25.68 -13.30 -6.95
CA ASP A 96 24.28 -12.91 -6.70
C ASP A 96 23.38 -13.30 -7.90
N ARG A 97 23.87 -13.14 -9.14
CA ARG A 97 23.15 -13.53 -10.36
C ARG A 97 22.96 -15.04 -10.45
N ALA A 98 24.01 -15.81 -10.15
CA ALA A 98 23.93 -17.27 -10.09
C ALA A 98 22.98 -17.75 -8.98
N ALA A 99 23.05 -17.14 -7.80
CA ALA A 99 22.16 -17.42 -6.69
C ALA A 99 20.70 -17.12 -7.04
N LEU A 100 20.42 -15.98 -7.71
CA LEU A 100 19.08 -15.63 -8.17
C LEU A 100 18.58 -16.64 -9.21
N ALA A 101 19.40 -17.06 -10.15
CA ALA A 101 19.03 -18.05 -11.16
C ALA A 101 18.69 -19.41 -10.51
N GLY A 102 19.50 -19.86 -9.56
CA GLY A 102 19.24 -21.09 -8.80
C GLY A 102 17.98 -21.02 -7.95
N LEU A 103 17.77 -19.89 -7.25
CA LEU A 103 16.56 -19.64 -6.48
C LEU A 103 15.31 -19.64 -7.37
N ARG A 104 15.36 -18.94 -8.50
CA ARG A 104 14.26 -18.90 -9.47
C ARG A 104 13.95 -20.31 -10.02
N TRP A 105 14.96 -21.06 -10.41
CA TRP A 105 14.80 -22.44 -10.90
C TRP A 105 14.13 -23.33 -9.85
N THR A 106 14.55 -23.24 -8.60
CA THR A 106 13.98 -24.01 -7.48
C THR A 106 12.53 -23.62 -7.22
N LEU A 107 12.25 -22.29 -7.11
CA LEU A 107 10.92 -21.79 -6.83
C LEU A 107 9.91 -22.13 -7.91
N GLN A 108 10.32 -22.11 -9.19
CA GLN A 108 9.44 -22.49 -10.31
C GLN A 108 8.99 -23.95 -10.26
N ARG A 109 9.80 -24.83 -9.66
CA ARG A 109 9.52 -26.28 -9.53
C ARG A 109 8.90 -26.66 -8.20
N THR A 110 8.84 -25.74 -7.26
CA THR A 110 8.29 -25.98 -5.93
C THR A 110 6.78 -25.71 -5.95
N PRO A 111 5.93 -26.61 -5.42
CA PRO A 111 4.50 -26.36 -5.28
C PRO A 111 4.21 -25.07 -4.53
N ARG A 112 3.15 -24.35 -4.92
CA ARG A 112 2.79 -23.02 -4.37
C ARG A 112 2.68 -23.01 -2.84
N ALA A 113 1.96 -23.98 -2.27
CA ALA A 113 1.76 -24.07 -0.82
C ALA A 113 3.10 -24.18 -0.06
N LEU A 114 4.04 -24.93 -0.61
CA LEU A 114 5.37 -25.06 -0.01
C LEU A 114 6.19 -23.78 -0.16
N ARG A 115 6.13 -23.11 -1.32
CA ARG A 115 6.76 -21.80 -1.52
C ARG A 115 6.25 -20.78 -0.49
N GLN A 116 4.94 -20.68 -0.32
CA GLN A 116 4.32 -19.78 0.66
C GLN A 116 4.79 -20.09 2.08
N ASN A 117 4.80 -21.37 2.47
CA ASN A 117 5.26 -21.79 3.80
C ASN A 117 6.74 -21.44 4.04
N VAL A 118 7.60 -21.60 3.04
CA VAL A 118 9.02 -21.20 3.14
C VAL A 118 9.13 -19.68 3.31
N PHE A 119 8.45 -18.88 2.48
CA PHE A 119 8.48 -17.42 2.59
C PHE A 119 7.95 -16.90 3.93
N HIS A 120 6.91 -17.52 4.49
CA HIS A 120 6.40 -17.17 5.82
C HIS A 120 7.41 -17.41 6.96
N LYS A 121 8.40 -18.27 6.74
CA LYS A 121 9.42 -18.60 7.73
C LYS A 121 10.76 -17.87 7.51
N VAL A 122 10.90 -17.14 6.40
CA VAL A 122 12.12 -16.35 6.17
C VAL A 122 12.14 -15.18 7.15
N PRO A 123 13.16 -15.08 8.01
CA PRO A 123 13.27 -13.95 8.92
C PRO A 123 13.55 -12.67 8.14
N ALA A 124 12.90 -11.59 8.53
CA ALA A 124 13.21 -10.26 8.04
C ALA A 124 14.22 -9.59 8.99
N ALA A 125 15.18 -8.90 8.40
CA ALA A 125 16.24 -8.21 9.16
C ALA A 125 15.75 -6.87 9.74
N TYR A 126 14.51 -6.82 10.24
CA TYR A 126 13.97 -5.62 10.85
C TYR A 126 14.76 -5.23 12.10
N GLY A 127 15.26 -4.00 12.12
CA GLY A 127 15.95 -3.41 13.25
C GLY A 127 15.38 -2.04 13.59
N LEU A 128 15.49 -1.69 14.86
CA LEU A 128 15.09 -0.38 15.36
C LEU A 128 16.04 0.70 14.83
N ILE A 129 15.51 1.74 14.17
CA ILE A 129 16.29 2.89 13.67
C ILE A 129 15.98 4.20 14.41
N ALA A 130 14.83 4.28 15.08
CA ALA A 130 14.49 5.39 15.94
C ALA A 130 13.51 4.94 17.03
N CYS A 131 13.61 5.55 18.19
CA CYS A 131 12.67 5.45 19.29
C CYS A 131 12.47 6.84 19.90
N ALA A 132 11.25 7.22 20.15
CA ALA A 132 10.94 8.45 20.85
C ALA A 132 9.78 8.21 21.83
N ALA A 133 9.77 8.98 22.92
CA ALA A 133 8.75 8.89 23.95
C ALA A 133 8.38 10.30 24.47
N GLY A 134 7.14 10.45 24.93
CA GLY A 134 6.63 11.70 25.49
C GLY A 134 5.22 12.04 25.01
N ARG A 135 4.95 13.32 24.78
CA ARG A 135 3.66 13.78 24.26
C ARG A 135 3.44 13.26 22.83
N THR A 136 2.23 12.81 22.54
CA THR A 136 1.86 12.11 21.28
C THR A 136 2.32 12.87 20.04
N GLU A 137 1.95 14.12 19.86
CA GLU A 137 2.28 14.90 18.65
C GLU A 137 3.79 15.05 18.43
N LEU A 138 4.54 15.40 19.49
CA LEU A 138 5.98 15.60 19.42
C LEU A 138 6.75 14.30 19.17
N THR A 139 6.27 13.21 19.77
CA THR A 139 6.83 11.87 19.59
C THR A 139 6.63 11.41 18.16
N HIS A 140 5.40 11.52 17.65
CA HIS A 140 5.04 11.14 16.30
C HIS A 140 5.84 11.93 15.24
N GLU A 141 5.99 13.24 15.39
CA GLU A 141 6.75 14.04 14.43
C GLU A 141 8.23 13.62 14.35
N LYS A 142 8.86 13.30 15.49
CA LYS A 142 10.23 12.78 15.51
C LYS A 142 10.37 11.45 14.77
N ILE A 143 9.42 10.55 14.97
CA ILE A 143 9.43 9.23 14.32
C ILE A 143 9.12 9.37 12.82
N LEU A 144 8.18 10.24 12.43
CA LEU A 144 7.91 10.53 11.03
C LEU A 144 9.16 11.05 10.29
N GLN A 145 9.97 11.89 10.94
CA GLN A 145 11.23 12.36 10.36
C GLN A 145 12.20 11.20 10.09
N ALA A 146 12.29 10.23 10.99
CA ALA A 146 13.11 9.03 10.79
C ALA A 146 12.56 8.18 9.61
N CYS A 147 11.26 7.96 9.54
CA CYS A 147 10.62 7.25 8.44
C CYS A 147 10.84 7.96 7.10
N ARG A 148 10.67 9.28 7.05
CA ARG A 148 10.88 10.07 5.84
C ARG A 148 12.32 9.97 5.33
N ARG A 149 13.32 10.08 6.20
CA ARG A 149 14.74 9.91 5.80
C ARG A 149 15.02 8.55 5.17
N GLN A 150 14.33 7.50 5.61
CA GLN A 150 14.49 6.16 5.09
C GLN A 150 13.74 5.91 3.79
N LEU A 151 12.51 6.42 3.70
CA LEU A 151 11.54 5.96 2.70
C LEU A 151 11.40 6.91 1.51
N PHE A 152 11.73 8.21 1.65
CA PHE A 152 11.58 9.15 0.55
C PHE A 152 12.67 8.97 -0.51
N VAL A 153 12.20 8.81 -1.75
CA VAL A 153 13.03 8.82 -2.96
C VAL A 153 12.64 10.03 -3.80
N LYS A 154 13.63 10.87 -4.11
CA LYS A 154 13.44 12.02 -4.98
C LYS A 154 13.52 11.58 -6.44
N VAL A 155 12.51 11.92 -7.23
CA VAL A 155 12.39 11.53 -8.63
C VAL A 155 12.24 12.77 -9.49
N ARG A 156 12.97 12.84 -10.61
CA ARG A 156 12.84 13.91 -11.61
C ARG A 156 11.80 13.53 -12.65
N GLY A 157 10.76 14.36 -12.78
CA GLY A 157 9.66 14.13 -13.71
C GLY A 157 8.72 13.02 -13.29
N GLN A 158 7.65 12.90 -14.04
CA GLN A 158 6.67 11.83 -13.89
C GLN A 158 6.87 10.75 -14.95
N ALA A 159 6.61 9.51 -14.60
CA ALA A 159 6.62 8.38 -15.52
C ALA A 159 5.38 8.41 -16.43
N ASP A 160 5.54 7.98 -17.68
CA ASP A 160 4.42 7.64 -18.57
C ASP A 160 3.91 6.22 -18.24
N ILE A 161 4.85 5.32 -17.92
CA ILE A 161 4.60 3.93 -17.58
C ILE A 161 5.29 3.61 -16.26
N LEU A 162 4.54 3.12 -15.28
CA LEU A 162 5.07 2.63 -14.00
C LEU A 162 4.92 1.12 -13.93
N ILE A 163 5.99 0.42 -13.57
CA ILE A 163 5.98 -1.03 -13.31
C ILE A 163 6.12 -1.24 -11.81
N ALA A 164 5.21 -2.00 -11.21
CA ALA A 164 5.25 -2.34 -9.79
C ALA A 164 4.88 -3.79 -9.53
N GLY A 165 5.68 -4.47 -8.71
CA GLY A 165 5.34 -5.79 -8.18
C GLY A 165 4.50 -5.65 -6.91
N ILE A 166 3.40 -6.40 -6.80
CA ILE A 166 2.58 -6.40 -5.60
C ILE A 166 3.07 -7.54 -4.69
N PRO A 167 3.48 -7.25 -3.45
CA PRO A 167 3.88 -8.30 -2.51
C PRO A 167 2.67 -9.14 -2.09
N TYR A 168 2.93 -10.36 -1.63
CA TYR A 168 1.88 -11.27 -1.17
C TYR A 168 1.23 -10.83 0.16
N ILE A 169 1.80 -9.86 0.85
CA ILE A 169 1.35 -9.40 2.15
C ILE A 169 0.86 -7.94 2.10
N SER A 170 -0.23 -7.69 2.80
CA SER A 170 -0.75 -6.35 3.07
C SER A 170 -1.14 -6.21 4.56
N PRO A 171 -1.47 -5.03 5.04
CA PRO A 171 -1.99 -4.84 6.40
C PRO A 171 -3.30 -5.60 6.70
N TYR A 172 -3.99 -6.09 5.67
CA TYR A 172 -5.33 -6.67 5.79
C TYR A 172 -5.40 -8.19 5.56
N ASN A 173 -4.27 -8.85 5.30
CA ASN A 173 -4.22 -10.29 5.11
C ASN A 173 -3.12 -10.97 5.92
N VAL A 174 -2.84 -10.47 7.11
CA VAL A 174 -1.83 -11.07 7.99
C VAL A 174 -2.17 -12.55 8.23
N ASN A 175 -1.25 -13.44 7.83
CA ASN A 175 -1.42 -14.90 7.88
C ASN A 175 -2.58 -15.45 7.03
N SER A 176 -3.08 -14.71 6.05
CA SER A 176 -4.14 -15.15 5.16
C SER A 176 -3.82 -14.84 3.69
N ILE A 177 -4.82 -14.95 2.82
CA ILE A 177 -4.68 -14.81 1.38
C ILE A 177 -4.81 -13.35 0.97
N LEU A 178 -3.89 -12.87 0.11
CA LEU A 178 -4.03 -11.58 -0.56
C LEU A 178 -5.05 -11.71 -1.69
N ASN A 179 -6.32 -11.45 -1.39
CA ASN A 179 -7.42 -11.54 -2.34
C ASN A 179 -7.40 -10.40 -3.38
N PRO A 180 -8.17 -10.50 -4.48
CA PRO A 180 -8.16 -9.51 -5.57
C PRO A 180 -8.40 -8.06 -5.14
N LEU A 181 -9.30 -7.83 -4.17
CA LEU A 181 -9.57 -6.47 -3.67
C LEU A 181 -8.37 -5.89 -2.91
N LEU A 182 -7.61 -6.75 -2.22
CA LEU A 182 -6.38 -6.34 -1.55
C LEU A 182 -5.26 -6.09 -2.55
N VAL A 183 -5.19 -6.84 -3.65
CA VAL A 183 -4.27 -6.54 -4.76
C VAL A 183 -4.58 -5.15 -5.33
N GLN A 184 -5.85 -4.87 -5.58
CA GLN A 184 -6.29 -3.58 -6.10
C GLN A 184 -5.98 -2.42 -5.13
N VAL A 185 -6.25 -2.58 -3.83
CA VAL A 185 -5.93 -1.53 -2.86
C VAL A 185 -4.43 -1.31 -2.71
N MET A 186 -3.62 -2.36 -2.82
CA MET A 186 -2.17 -2.21 -2.82
C MET A 186 -1.68 -1.45 -4.05
N ALA A 187 -2.14 -1.83 -5.25
CA ALA A 187 -1.73 -1.20 -6.51
C ALA A 187 -2.20 0.26 -6.63
N CYS A 188 -3.50 0.49 -6.52
CA CYS A 188 -4.13 1.78 -6.79
C CYS A 188 -4.33 2.64 -5.54
N GLY A 189 -4.40 2.04 -4.38
CA GLY A 189 -4.57 2.72 -3.10
C GLY A 189 -3.24 3.07 -2.46
N TYR A 190 -2.42 2.09 -2.13
CA TYR A 190 -1.16 2.33 -1.43
C TYR A 190 -0.05 2.83 -2.35
N PHE A 191 0.39 2.05 -3.31
CA PHE A 191 1.56 2.39 -4.13
C PHE A 191 1.34 3.65 -4.94
N PHE A 192 0.17 3.77 -5.54
CA PHE A 192 -0.16 4.97 -6.31
C PHE A 192 -0.16 6.24 -5.45
N ASN A 193 -0.59 6.16 -4.19
CA ASN A 193 -0.69 7.30 -3.28
C ASN A 193 0.52 7.49 -2.35
N MET A 194 1.57 6.68 -2.47
CA MET A 194 2.83 6.85 -1.73
C MET A 194 3.73 7.90 -2.39
N ASN A 195 3.25 9.12 -2.43
CA ASN A 195 3.97 10.25 -3.01
C ASN A 195 3.77 11.50 -2.16
N ARG A 196 4.66 12.47 -2.33
CA ARG A 196 4.54 13.83 -1.82
C ARG A 196 4.41 14.77 -3.02
N GLY A 197 3.41 15.64 -3.02
CA GLY A 197 3.12 16.51 -4.13
C GLY A 197 2.36 15.79 -5.25
N VAL A 198 2.94 15.68 -6.43
CA VAL A 198 2.30 15.05 -7.59
C VAL A 198 2.55 13.55 -7.64
N PRO A 199 1.62 12.75 -8.19
CA PRO A 199 1.83 11.32 -8.40
C PRO A 199 3.04 11.02 -9.28
N LEU A 200 3.68 9.87 -9.05
CA LEU A 200 4.82 9.43 -9.87
C LEU A 200 4.43 9.20 -11.34
N VAL A 201 3.22 8.76 -11.59
CA VAL A 201 2.68 8.52 -12.94
C VAL A 201 1.93 9.75 -13.42
N LYS A 202 2.12 10.16 -14.67
CA LYS A 202 1.34 11.21 -15.31
C LYS A 202 -0.15 10.85 -15.35
N LYS A 203 -1.00 11.87 -15.34
CA LYS A 203 -2.44 11.64 -15.56
C LYS A 203 -2.67 10.99 -16.93
N GLY A 204 -3.46 9.91 -16.96
CA GLY A 204 -3.67 9.10 -18.15
C GLY A 204 -2.54 8.13 -18.46
N GLY A 205 -1.49 8.07 -17.63
CA GLY A 205 -0.38 7.13 -17.76
C GLY A 205 -0.78 5.68 -17.46
N THR A 206 0.15 4.76 -17.65
CA THR A 206 -0.07 3.31 -17.51
C THR A 206 0.60 2.77 -16.26
N LEU A 207 -0.12 1.95 -15.49
CA LEU A 207 0.43 1.13 -14.40
C LEU A 207 0.47 -0.33 -14.84
N ILE A 208 1.65 -0.93 -14.85
CA ILE A 208 1.85 -2.37 -15.04
C ILE A 208 2.04 -3.01 -13.67
N VAL A 209 1.20 -4.00 -13.34
CA VAL A 209 1.19 -4.71 -12.07
C VAL A 209 1.62 -6.16 -12.29
N THR A 210 2.69 -6.58 -11.62
CA THR A 210 3.10 -7.99 -11.64
C THR A 210 2.54 -8.70 -10.40
N HIS A 211 1.53 -9.56 -10.59
CA HIS A 211 0.90 -10.36 -9.53
C HIS A 211 0.07 -11.51 -10.13
N PRO A 212 0.01 -12.68 -9.47
CA PRO A 212 -0.80 -13.83 -9.95
C PRO A 212 -2.32 -13.55 -10.01
N CYS A 213 -2.84 -12.56 -9.32
CA CYS A 213 -4.25 -12.18 -9.30
C CYS A 213 -5.18 -13.38 -9.10
N MET A 214 -4.90 -14.18 -8.06
CA MET A 214 -5.65 -15.38 -7.74
C MET A 214 -7.07 -15.04 -7.33
N ASP A 215 -8.05 -15.82 -7.78
CA ASP A 215 -9.42 -15.74 -7.29
C ASP A 215 -9.57 -16.55 -6.00
N GLU A 216 -8.89 -16.12 -4.96
CA GLU A 216 -8.88 -16.76 -3.67
C GLU A 216 -9.14 -15.76 -2.55
N PHE A 217 -9.96 -16.17 -1.59
CA PHE A 217 -10.34 -15.38 -0.42
C PHE A 217 -10.23 -16.22 0.85
N ASP A 218 -9.87 -15.58 1.95
CA ASP A 218 -9.99 -16.19 3.27
C ASP A 218 -11.46 -16.10 3.73
N PRO A 219 -12.18 -17.23 3.85
CA PRO A 219 -13.58 -17.20 4.20
C PRO A 219 -13.85 -16.80 5.66
N VAL A 220 -12.83 -16.85 6.51
CA VAL A 220 -12.95 -16.47 7.93
C VAL A 220 -12.75 -14.97 8.10
N GLN A 221 -11.68 -14.41 7.51
CA GLN A 221 -11.36 -13.00 7.65
C GLN A 221 -12.14 -12.12 6.66
N HIS A 222 -12.42 -12.62 5.46
CA HIS A 222 -12.94 -11.84 4.33
C HIS A 222 -14.28 -12.33 3.74
N PRO A 223 -15.27 -12.79 4.52
CA PRO A 223 -16.50 -13.33 3.96
C PRO A 223 -17.29 -12.33 3.11
N SER A 224 -17.34 -11.04 3.50
CA SER A 224 -18.02 -9.99 2.75
C SER A 224 -17.28 -9.58 1.45
N TYR A 225 -15.97 -9.87 1.36
CA TYR A 225 -15.20 -9.61 0.15
C TYR A 225 -15.57 -10.56 -0.98
N ILE A 226 -15.87 -11.82 -0.64
CA ILE A 226 -16.29 -12.84 -1.61
C ILE A 226 -17.56 -12.36 -2.32
N GLU A 227 -18.56 -11.97 -1.53
CA GLU A 227 -19.82 -11.47 -2.07
C GLU A 227 -19.64 -10.15 -2.84
N PHE A 228 -18.85 -9.22 -2.33
CA PHE A 228 -18.54 -7.95 -3.00
C PHE A 228 -17.92 -8.21 -4.39
N PHE A 229 -16.92 -9.08 -4.45
CA PHE A 229 -16.16 -9.34 -5.67
C PHE A 229 -17.00 -10.06 -6.73
N HIS A 230 -17.69 -11.12 -6.34
CA HIS A 230 -18.43 -11.99 -7.29
C HIS A 230 -19.85 -11.52 -7.60
N ARG A 231 -20.49 -10.75 -6.70
CA ARG A 231 -21.85 -10.25 -6.93
C ARG A 231 -21.87 -8.81 -7.41
N LEU A 232 -21.09 -7.92 -6.80
CA LEU A 232 -21.22 -6.49 -7.06
C LEU A 232 -20.35 -5.98 -8.20
N LEU A 233 -19.08 -6.41 -8.28
CA LEU A 233 -18.17 -5.93 -9.33
C LEU A 233 -18.61 -6.32 -10.76
N PRO A 234 -19.24 -7.48 -11.03
CA PRO A 234 -19.84 -7.76 -12.32
C PRO A 234 -20.95 -6.78 -12.72
N GLU A 235 -21.68 -6.24 -11.74
CA GLU A 235 -22.74 -5.27 -11.99
C GLU A 235 -22.18 -3.85 -12.18
N THR A 236 -21.30 -3.41 -11.31
CA THR A 236 -20.74 -2.07 -11.38
C THR A 236 -19.37 -1.96 -10.66
N ARG A 237 -18.49 -1.18 -11.25
CA ARG A 237 -17.21 -0.77 -10.67
C ARG A 237 -17.23 0.67 -10.16
N ASP A 238 -18.32 1.39 -10.43
CA ASP A 238 -18.48 2.78 -10.01
C ASP A 238 -18.65 2.88 -8.50
N ALA A 239 -17.72 3.59 -7.85
CA ALA A 239 -17.65 3.68 -6.40
C ALA A 239 -18.89 4.35 -5.78
N MET A 240 -19.51 5.31 -6.49
CA MET A 240 -20.74 5.97 -6.00
C MET A 240 -21.94 5.06 -6.09
N THR A 241 -22.09 4.36 -7.18
CA THR A 241 -23.16 3.36 -7.33
C THR A 241 -23.05 2.28 -6.26
N LEU A 242 -21.84 1.74 -6.03
CA LEU A 242 -21.59 0.78 -4.97
C LEU A 242 -21.97 1.34 -3.59
N HIS A 243 -21.56 2.58 -3.29
CA HIS A 243 -21.88 3.24 -2.02
C HIS A 243 -23.39 3.41 -1.82
N MET A 244 -24.06 4.00 -2.80
CA MET A 244 -25.47 4.34 -2.68
C MET A 244 -26.39 3.11 -2.65
N LYS A 245 -26.01 2.05 -3.39
CA LYS A 245 -26.90 0.89 -3.61
C LYS A 245 -26.66 -0.23 -2.59
N TYR A 246 -25.40 -0.49 -2.19
CA TYR A 246 -25.06 -1.72 -1.50
C TYR A 246 -24.33 -1.55 -0.15
N GLU A 247 -23.59 -0.48 0.08
CA GLU A 247 -22.75 -0.37 1.28
C GLU A 247 -23.56 -0.51 2.57
N ARG A 248 -24.77 0.10 2.61
CA ARG A 248 -25.63 0.03 3.79
C ARG A 248 -26.14 -1.39 4.06
N GLU A 249 -26.49 -2.13 3.01
CA GLU A 249 -26.90 -3.53 3.08
C GLU A 249 -25.80 -4.36 3.76
N PHE A 250 -24.57 -4.27 3.27
CA PHE A 250 -23.43 -5.00 3.82
C PHE A 250 -23.09 -4.57 5.25
N ALA A 251 -23.12 -3.27 5.51
CA ALA A 251 -22.80 -2.72 6.84
C ALA A 251 -23.80 -3.15 7.91
N GLN A 252 -25.07 -3.40 7.53
CA GLN A 252 -26.14 -3.78 8.43
C GLN A 252 -26.49 -5.26 8.38
N ASN A 253 -25.86 -6.04 7.51
CA ASN A 253 -26.09 -7.48 7.40
C ASN A 253 -25.82 -8.18 8.74
N PRO A 254 -26.83 -8.84 9.35
CA PRO A 254 -26.69 -9.42 10.69
C PRO A 254 -25.58 -10.48 10.77
N SER A 255 -25.38 -11.26 9.70
CA SER A 255 -24.35 -12.28 9.64
C SER A 255 -22.95 -11.66 9.66
N TYR A 256 -22.70 -10.63 8.83
CA TYR A 256 -21.41 -9.92 8.83
C TYR A 256 -21.14 -9.18 10.13
N VAL A 257 -22.18 -8.58 10.73
CA VAL A 257 -22.07 -7.95 12.06
C VAL A 257 -21.73 -8.97 13.13
N HIS A 258 -22.33 -10.17 13.08
CA HIS A 258 -22.01 -11.25 14.01
C HIS A 258 -20.56 -11.73 13.85
N LEU A 259 -20.14 -12.04 12.62
CA LEU A 259 -18.78 -12.51 12.32
C LEU A 259 -17.72 -11.47 12.72
N TYR A 260 -17.97 -10.20 12.49
CA TYR A 260 -17.11 -9.11 12.92
C TYR A 260 -17.00 -8.98 14.45
N ARG A 261 -18.11 -9.17 15.18
CA ARG A 261 -18.15 -8.97 16.64
C ARG A 261 -17.71 -10.20 17.44
N LYS A 262 -17.91 -11.37 16.92
CA LYS A 262 -17.71 -12.63 17.64
C LYS A 262 -16.69 -13.56 17.00
N GLY A 263 -16.34 -13.31 15.74
CA GLY A 263 -15.32 -14.03 14.99
C GLY A 263 -14.13 -13.14 14.66
N ASN A 264 -13.39 -13.54 13.64
CA ASN A 264 -12.17 -12.83 13.15
C ASN A 264 -12.41 -12.16 11.79
N ALA A 265 -13.66 -11.94 11.38
CA ALA A 265 -13.98 -11.34 10.11
C ALA A 265 -13.82 -9.80 10.16
N TYR A 266 -13.40 -9.23 9.05
CA TYR A 266 -13.52 -7.79 8.83
C TYR A 266 -15.00 -7.38 8.77
N HIS A 267 -15.27 -6.11 9.07
CA HIS A 267 -16.64 -5.56 9.01
C HIS A 267 -17.23 -5.70 7.60
N GLY A 268 -18.55 -5.91 7.49
CA GLY A 268 -19.24 -6.11 6.21
C GLY A 268 -18.98 -5.03 5.16
N ALA A 269 -18.83 -3.77 5.56
CA ALA A 269 -18.50 -2.67 4.65
C ALA A 269 -17.00 -2.54 4.28
N HIS A 270 -16.13 -3.37 4.84
CA HIS A 270 -14.68 -3.22 4.63
C HIS A 270 -14.24 -3.40 3.16
N PRO A 271 -14.79 -4.32 2.35
CA PRO A 271 -14.44 -4.43 0.93
C PRO A 271 -14.76 -3.17 0.13
N PHE A 272 -15.82 -2.44 0.48
CA PHE A 272 -16.13 -1.14 -0.15
C PHE A 272 -15.02 -0.13 0.11
N TYR A 273 -14.48 -0.07 1.33
CA TYR A 273 -13.37 0.84 1.66
C TYR A 273 -12.11 0.49 0.90
N MET A 274 -11.82 -0.80 0.75
CA MET A 274 -10.69 -1.24 -0.07
C MET A 274 -10.87 -0.85 -1.53
N TRP A 275 -12.08 -0.95 -2.07
CA TRP A 275 -12.38 -0.51 -3.42
C TRP A 275 -12.27 1.01 -3.58
N TYR A 276 -12.87 1.79 -2.67
CA TYR A 276 -12.83 3.26 -2.72
C TYR A 276 -11.42 3.81 -2.57
N TRP A 277 -10.59 3.16 -1.78
CA TRP A 277 -9.21 3.60 -1.58
C TRP A 277 -8.39 3.58 -2.87
N GLY A 278 -8.67 2.66 -3.77
CA GLY A 278 -8.06 2.62 -5.10
C GLY A 278 -8.68 3.57 -6.13
N GLU A 279 -9.79 4.24 -5.82
CA GLU A 279 -10.52 5.08 -6.78
C GLU A 279 -9.68 6.23 -7.33
N ASN A 280 -8.88 6.86 -6.48
CA ASN A 280 -7.98 7.93 -6.90
C ASN A 280 -6.98 7.46 -7.98
N GLY A 281 -6.41 6.27 -7.78
CA GLY A 281 -5.53 5.65 -8.79
C GLY A 281 -6.28 5.31 -10.07
N ARG A 282 -7.45 4.67 -9.97
CA ARG A 282 -8.24 4.30 -11.16
C ARG A 282 -8.70 5.50 -11.98
N GLN A 283 -9.07 6.62 -11.34
CA GLN A 283 -9.46 7.85 -12.05
C GLN A 283 -8.28 8.60 -12.65
N HIS A 284 -7.10 8.43 -12.09
CA HIS A 284 -5.89 9.10 -12.56
C HIS A 284 -5.24 8.37 -13.73
N LEU A 285 -5.17 7.04 -13.63
CA LEU A 285 -4.54 6.17 -14.61
C LEU A 285 -5.41 6.02 -15.86
N GLY A 286 -4.78 6.01 -17.01
CA GLY A 286 -5.45 5.73 -18.29
C GLY A 286 -5.52 4.24 -18.59
N GLN A 287 -4.62 3.44 -17.99
CA GLN A 287 -4.51 2.00 -18.23
C GLN A 287 -3.87 1.32 -17.03
N ILE A 288 -4.36 0.13 -16.69
CA ILE A 288 -3.73 -0.78 -15.73
C ILE A 288 -3.61 -2.14 -16.39
N ILE A 289 -2.42 -2.72 -16.41
CA ILE A 289 -2.14 -4.01 -17.04
C ILE A 289 -1.62 -4.97 -15.98
N ALA A 290 -2.30 -6.10 -15.79
CA ALA A 290 -1.85 -7.17 -14.91
C ALA A 290 -1.00 -8.18 -15.68
N VAL A 291 0.14 -8.57 -15.10
CA VAL A 291 1.10 -9.52 -15.70
C VAL A 291 1.33 -10.72 -14.78
N GLY A 292 1.40 -11.91 -15.35
CA GLY A 292 1.63 -13.15 -14.61
C GLY A 292 0.41 -13.66 -13.85
N THR A 293 -0.77 -13.31 -14.34
CA THR A 293 -2.06 -13.70 -13.74
C THR A 293 -2.35 -15.17 -13.96
N GLU A 294 -2.90 -15.85 -12.95
CA GLU A 294 -3.31 -17.27 -13.03
C GLU A 294 -4.66 -17.46 -13.76
N ASN A 295 -5.42 -16.39 -13.94
CA ASN A 295 -6.73 -16.40 -14.61
C ASN A 295 -6.95 -15.08 -15.36
N THR A 296 -8.00 -15.01 -16.18
CA THR A 296 -8.37 -13.83 -16.96
C THR A 296 -9.44 -13.00 -16.27
N HIS A 297 -10.38 -13.65 -15.56
CA HIS A 297 -11.57 -12.99 -15.07
C HIS A 297 -11.30 -12.01 -13.90
N VAL A 298 -10.29 -12.26 -13.06
CA VAL A 298 -9.97 -11.36 -11.95
C VAL A 298 -9.51 -9.98 -12.44
N PRO A 299 -8.53 -9.85 -13.36
CA PRO A 299 -8.22 -8.57 -13.98
C PRO A 299 -9.43 -7.92 -14.66
N GLU A 300 -10.22 -8.68 -15.41
CA GLU A 300 -11.41 -8.19 -16.10
C GLU A 300 -12.44 -7.60 -15.15
N LEU A 301 -12.75 -8.29 -14.03
CA LEU A 301 -13.66 -7.79 -13.00
C LEU A 301 -13.15 -6.51 -12.34
N MET A 302 -11.84 -6.37 -12.17
CA MET A 302 -11.23 -5.15 -11.67
C MET A 302 -11.15 -4.02 -12.70
N GLY A 303 -11.45 -4.31 -14.00
CA GLY A 303 -11.34 -3.35 -15.10
C GLY A 303 -9.89 -3.14 -15.55
N TRP A 304 -9.05 -4.15 -15.40
CA TRP A 304 -7.65 -4.15 -15.80
C TRP A 304 -7.47 -4.96 -17.08
N GLU A 305 -6.52 -4.55 -17.89
CA GLU A 305 -6.04 -5.32 -19.02
C GLU A 305 -5.09 -6.42 -18.52
N ARG A 306 -4.83 -7.43 -19.34
CA ARG A 306 -3.96 -8.55 -19.04
C ARG A 306 -2.90 -8.71 -20.11
N ALA A 307 -1.69 -9.07 -19.70
CA ALA A 307 -0.61 -9.52 -20.58
C ALA A 307 0.01 -10.81 -20.01
N ASP A 308 0.45 -11.70 -20.87
CA ASP A 308 1.08 -12.95 -20.46
C ASP A 308 2.54 -12.73 -20.02
N THR A 309 3.19 -11.73 -20.60
CA THR A 309 4.58 -11.38 -20.32
C THR A 309 4.75 -9.89 -20.02
N LEU A 310 5.83 -9.56 -19.31
CA LEU A 310 6.17 -8.16 -19.07
C LEU A 310 6.52 -7.44 -20.39
N ALA A 311 7.13 -8.11 -21.35
CA ALA A 311 7.43 -7.54 -22.66
C ALA A 311 6.14 -7.13 -23.39
N GLU A 312 5.16 -8.01 -23.44
CA GLU A 312 3.84 -7.73 -24.00
C GLU A 312 3.16 -6.55 -23.30
N ALA A 313 3.16 -6.54 -21.96
CA ALA A 313 2.59 -5.43 -21.20
C ALA A 313 3.26 -4.09 -21.52
N ILE A 314 4.59 -4.08 -21.70
CA ILE A 314 5.34 -2.88 -22.11
C ILE A 314 4.94 -2.46 -23.53
N ASP A 315 4.76 -3.40 -24.44
CA ASP A 315 4.35 -3.09 -25.81
C ASP A 315 2.91 -2.54 -25.85
N MET A 316 1.99 -3.14 -25.10
CA MET A 316 0.63 -2.60 -24.91
C MET A 316 0.66 -1.19 -24.33
N ALA A 317 1.43 -0.97 -23.28
CA ALA A 317 1.57 0.34 -22.64
C ALA A 317 2.17 1.38 -23.62
N ARG A 318 3.19 1.01 -24.37
CA ARG A 318 3.78 1.87 -25.43
C ARG A 318 2.83 2.16 -26.59
N GLY A 319 1.95 1.22 -26.91
CA GLY A 319 0.87 1.44 -27.89
C GLY A 319 -0.03 2.59 -27.47
N ARG A 320 -0.26 2.76 -26.17
CA ARG A 320 -1.09 3.84 -25.61
C ARG A 320 -0.32 5.12 -25.28
N GLN A 321 0.87 4.99 -24.71
CA GLN A 321 1.66 6.13 -24.23
C GLN A 321 2.64 6.69 -25.26
N GLY A 322 2.84 5.97 -26.35
CA GLY A 322 3.85 6.28 -27.39
C GLY A 322 5.15 5.48 -27.22
N ARG A 323 5.84 5.27 -28.33
CA ARG A 323 7.06 4.43 -28.37
C ARG A 323 8.21 4.97 -27.52
N SER A 324 8.29 6.30 -27.35
CA SER A 324 9.29 7.00 -26.55
C SER A 324 8.89 7.21 -25.09
N ALA A 325 7.79 6.57 -24.64
CA ALA A 325 7.30 6.69 -23.29
C ALA A 325 8.35 6.30 -22.24
N GLY A 326 8.53 7.15 -21.24
CA GLY A 326 9.43 6.92 -20.12
C GLY A 326 8.87 5.85 -19.16
N ILE A 327 9.68 4.83 -18.88
CA ILE A 327 9.32 3.71 -17.99
C ILE A 327 10.06 3.87 -16.67
N THR A 328 9.32 3.78 -15.57
CA THR A 328 9.88 3.72 -14.21
C THR A 328 9.53 2.39 -13.58
N LEU A 329 10.52 1.69 -13.02
CA LEU A 329 10.34 0.47 -12.24
C LEU A 329 10.44 0.78 -10.76
N MET A 330 9.41 0.42 -9.99
CA MET A 330 9.48 0.39 -8.53
C MET A 330 10.18 -0.91 -8.09
N HIS A 331 11.47 -0.81 -7.81
CA HIS A 331 12.28 -1.97 -7.44
C HIS A 331 11.90 -2.56 -6.07
N HIS A 332 11.55 -1.72 -5.10
CA HIS A 332 11.15 -2.12 -3.75
C HIS A 332 9.75 -1.60 -3.39
N PRO A 333 8.69 -2.12 -4.01
CA PRO A 333 7.36 -1.85 -3.52
C PRO A 333 7.12 -2.63 -2.21
N PRO A 334 6.31 -2.15 -1.32
CA PRO A 334 5.61 -0.88 -1.21
C PRO A 334 6.31 0.15 -0.32
N MET A 335 7.57 -0.04 -0.02
CA MET A 335 8.29 0.65 1.04
C MET A 335 8.99 1.93 0.57
N VAL A 336 8.67 2.40 -0.63
CA VAL A 336 9.24 3.61 -1.23
C VAL A 336 8.17 4.68 -1.33
N MET A 337 8.51 5.88 -0.85
CA MET A 337 7.70 7.09 -0.98
C MET A 337 8.40 8.04 -1.94
N THR A 338 7.68 8.55 -2.94
CA THR A 338 8.28 9.41 -3.95
C THR A 338 8.03 10.89 -3.67
N GLU A 339 9.04 11.72 -3.90
CA GLU A 339 8.93 13.17 -3.99
C GLU A 339 9.32 13.58 -5.42
N VAL A 340 8.30 13.93 -6.22
CA VAL A 340 8.48 14.17 -7.66
C VAL A 340 8.72 15.65 -7.90
N ALA A 341 9.88 15.98 -8.46
CA ALA A 341 10.22 17.32 -8.92
C ALA A 341 9.87 17.47 -10.41
N LEU A 342 8.93 18.34 -10.74
CA LEU A 342 8.57 18.64 -12.13
C LEU A 342 9.65 19.54 -12.77
N ALA A 343 9.92 19.35 -14.06
CA ALA A 343 10.80 20.22 -14.83
C ALA A 343 10.20 21.64 -14.90
N GLY A 344 10.96 22.66 -14.49
CA GLY A 344 10.54 24.07 -14.50
C GLY A 344 10.12 24.67 -13.15
N GLY A 345 10.09 23.89 -12.07
CA GLY A 345 9.90 24.42 -10.71
C GLY A 345 11.25 24.72 -10.02
N ASP A 346 11.33 25.81 -9.30
CA ASP A 346 12.52 26.23 -8.50
C ASP A 346 12.96 25.20 -7.43
N GLY A 347 12.23 24.11 -7.25
CA GLY A 347 12.56 23.02 -6.33
C GLY A 347 13.81 22.20 -6.68
N LEU A 348 14.37 22.36 -7.89
CA LEU A 348 15.56 21.61 -8.34
C LEU A 348 16.88 22.11 -7.74
N ARG A 349 16.91 23.31 -7.18
CA ARG A 349 18.16 23.93 -6.66
C ARG A 349 18.58 23.49 -5.27
N GLN A 350 17.75 22.73 -4.54
CA GLN A 350 18.04 22.34 -3.15
C GLN A 350 18.02 20.81 -2.90
N LEU A 351 18.27 20.00 -3.91
CA LEU A 351 18.38 18.56 -3.71
C LEU A 351 19.85 18.22 -3.37
N PRO A 352 20.20 17.90 -2.11
CA PRO A 352 21.51 17.33 -1.84
C PRO A 352 21.63 16.00 -2.60
N GLU A 353 22.76 15.81 -3.27
CA GLU A 353 23.10 14.52 -3.85
C GLU A 353 23.13 13.47 -2.74
N HIS A 354 22.32 12.42 -2.88
CA HIS A 354 22.44 11.29 -1.99
C HIS A 354 23.72 10.53 -2.31
N GLY A 355 24.72 10.77 -1.50
CA GLY A 355 25.82 9.83 -1.36
C GLY A 355 25.20 8.47 -0.97
N GLY A 356 25.53 7.44 -1.75
CA GLY A 356 25.15 6.06 -1.45
C GLY A 356 25.38 5.78 0.03
N ALA A 357 24.40 5.18 0.68
CA ALA A 357 24.55 4.73 2.06
C ALA A 357 25.58 3.60 2.10
N SER A 358 26.83 4.00 2.17
CA SER A 358 27.92 3.14 2.65
C SER A 358 27.50 2.65 4.04
N ALA A 359 27.48 1.35 4.23
CA ALA A 359 27.23 0.71 5.50
C ALA A 359 28.18 1.27 6.56
N ALA A 360 27.69 2.18 7.39
CA ALA A 360 28.41 2.60 8.59
C ALA A 360 28.48 1.39 9.52
N LYS A 361 29.69 0.88 9.72
CA LYS A 361 30.01 -0.08 10.77
C LYS A 361 29.56 0.50 12.11
N PRO A 362 28.93 -0.28 12.99
CA PRO A 362 28.61 0.20 14.34
C PRO A 362 29.92 0.39 15.10
N GLY A 363 30.26 1.64 15.36
CA GLY A 363 31.33 1.97 16.30
C GLY A 363 30.90 1.55 17.71
N ILE A 364 31.66 0.67 18.29
CA ILE A 364 31.61 0.30 19.72
C ILE A 364 32.06 1.54 20.49
N ALA A 365 31.15 2.24 21.11
CA ALA A 365 31.49 3.25 22.10
C ALA A 365 31.80 2.53 23.42
N ALA A 366 33.07 2.62 23.83
CA ALA A 366 33.57 2.13 25.08
C ALA A 366 32.96 2.90 26.26
N LYS A 367 32.84 2.15 27.36
CA LYS A 367 32.49 2.58 28.70
C LYS A 367 33.29 3.77 29.19
N GLU A 368 32.67 4.68 29.87
CA GLU A 368 33.26 5.30 31.05
C GLU A 368 32.22 5.35 32.17
N GLN A 369 32.56 4.68 33.28
CA GLN A 369 32.09 4.92 34.62
C GLN A 369 33.10 5.90 35.29
N PRO A 370 32.77 6.57 36.36
CA PRO A 370 32.26 6.03 37.60
C PRO A 370 30.84 6.43 38.02
#